data_930b350b63767d646f4804ff6b408508
#
_entry.id   930b350b63767d646f4804ff6b408508
#
_cell.length_a   1.000
_cell.length_b   1.000
_cell.length_c   1.000
_cell.angle_alpha   90.00
_cell.angle_beta   90.00
_cell.angle_gamma   90.00
#
_symmetry.space_group_name_H-M   'P 1'
#
loop_
_entity.id
_entity.type
_entity.pdbx_description
1 polymer ?
#
loop_
_entity_poly.entity_id
_entity_poly.type
_entity_poly.pdbx_seq_one_letter_code
_entity_poly.pdbx_strand_id
1 'polypeptide(L)'
;VQEILTKKPELPQDIRWHMIGHLQRNKVKYIVGKVELIHSVDTYRLAEEINIQAKKQNVIVPILVEVNIAHEESKFGISAEDAILLVEEISKLENIRIKGLMTIAPYVENPEDNRLYFRKIKQLSVDITNKNIDNVFMEILSMGMTGDYMVAIEEGATMVRVGTGIFGERNYKQE
;
A
#
# COMPACT_ATOMS: atom_id res chain seq x y z
N VAL A 1 8.68 -10.45 0.31
CA VAL A 1 8.30 -11.61 -0.54
C VAL A 1 8.77 -12.89 0.10
N GLN A 2 10.07 -13.02 0.41
CA GLN A 2 10.62 -14.26 0.99
C GLN A 2 9.88 -14.69 2.26
N GLU A 3 9.63 -13.78 3.21
CA GLU A 3 8.89 -14.07 4.44
C GLU A 3 7.49 -14.64 4.17
N ILE A 4 6.76 -14.11 3.19
CA ILE A 4 5.44 -14.64 2.82
C ILE A 4 5.57 -16.09 2.33
N LEU A 5 6.53 -16.36 1.44
CA LEU A 5 6.73 -17.69 0.88
C LEU A 5 7.13 -18.72 1.93
N THR A 6 7.93 -18.32 2.93
CA THR A 6 8.37 -19.19 4.01
C THR A 6 7.29 -19.40 5.08
N LYS A 7 6.64 -18.30 5.53
CA LYS A 7 5.72 -18.35 6.66
C LYS A 7 4.31 -18.81 6.30
N LYS A 8 3.82 -18.47 5.09
CA LYS A 8 2.44 -18.79 4.70
C LYS A 8 2.10 -20.29 4.79
N PRO A 9 2.97 -21.22 4.41
CA PRO A 9 2.68 -22.66 4.55
C PRO A 9 2.63 -23.16 5.99
N GLU A 10 3.29 -22.45 6.92
CA GLU A 10 3.45 -22.85 8.32
C GLU A 10 2.40 -22.24 9.25
N LEU A 11 1.69 -21.21 8.76
CA LEU A 11 0.72 -20.44 9.55
C LEU A 11 -0.72 -20.83 9.18
N PRO A 12 -1.71 -20.54 10.07
CA PRO A 12 -3.12 -20.81 9.82
C PRO A 12 -3.60 -20.28 8.47
N GLN A 13 -4.46 -21.03 7.78
CA GLN A 13 -4.90 -20.72 6.41
C GLN A 13 -5.90 -19.56 6.34
N ASP A 14 -6.48 -19.15 7.46
CA ASP A 14 -7.41 -18.04 7.61
C ASP A 14 -6.72 -16.68 7.72
N ILE A 15 -5.37 -16.65 7.79
CA ILE A 15 -4.60 -15.39 7.78
C ILE A 15 -4.72 -14.72 6.41
N ARG A 16 -5.17 -13.48 6.43
CA ARG A 16 -5.25 -12.60 5.26
C ARG A 16 -3.90 -11.90 5.05
N TRP A 17 -3.20 -12.33 4.01
CA TRP A 17 -1.84 -11.83 3.73
C TRP A 17 -1.87 -10.56 2.89
N HIS A 18 -1.10 -9.55 3.33
CA HIS A 18 -0.90 -8.30 2.60
C HIS A 18 0.58 -8.08 2.29
N MET A 19 0.88 -7.60 1.09
CA MET A 19 2.23 -7.17 0.71
C MET A 19 2.35 -5.66 0.94
N ILE A 20 3.16 -5.26 1.93
CA ILE A 20 3.29 -3.84 2.34
C ILE A 20 4.61 -3.24 1.84
N GLY A 21 5.72 -3.97 1.99
CA GLY A 21 7.05 -3.48 1.63
C GLY A 21 7.24 -3.33 0.11
N HIS A 22 8.28 -2.62 -0.29
CA HIS A 22 8.63 -2.41 -1.69
C HIS A 22 8.64 -3.72 -2.49
N LEU A 23 7.87 -3.77 -3.56
CA LEU A 23 7.74 -4.95 -4.42
C LEU A 23 8.52 -4.78 -5.71
N GLN A 24 9.61 -5.51 -5.85
CA GLN A 24 10.37 -5.56 -7.10
C GLN A 24 9.58 -6.31 -8.18
N ARG A 25 9.58 -5.82 -9.43
CA ARG A 25 8.85 -6.42 -10.55
C ARG A 25 9.13 -7.90 -10.76
N ASN A 26 10.40 -8.32 -10.67
CA ASN A 26 10.81 -9.72 -10.82
C ASN A 26 10.26 -10.65 -9.71
N LYS A 27 9.76 -10.08 -8.61
CA LYS A 27 9.17 -10.80 -7.48
C LYS A 27 7.64 -10.89 -7.54
N VAL A 28 6.98 -10.13 -8.41
CA VAL A 28 5.51 -10.09 -8.56
C VAL A 28 4.91 -11.48 -8.77
N LYS A 29 5.51 -12.30 -9.63
CA LYS A 29 5.07 -13.67 -9.92
C LYS A 29 4.96 -14.58 -8.69
N TYR A 30 5.67 -14.27 -7.61
CA TYR A 30 5.65 -15.06 -6.38
C TYR A 30 4.56 -14.60 -5.40
N ILE A 31 3.95 -13.43 -5.63
CA ILE A 31 3.01 -12.77 -4.72
C ILE A 31 1.57 -12.82 -5.25
N VAL A 32 1.38 -12.63 -6.55
CA VAL A 32 0.06 -12.70 -7.19
C VAL A 32 -0.62 -14.03 -6.87
N GLY A 33 -1.89 -13.99 -6.47
CA GLY A 33 -2.67 -15.13 -6.03
C GLY A 33 -2.35 -15.66 -4.61
N LYS A 34 -1.37 -15.06 -3.91
CA LYS A 34 -0.98 -15.46 -2.55
C LYS A 34 -1.28 -14.42 -1.49
N VAL A 35 -1.47 -13.17 -1.87
CA VAL A 35 -1.86 -12.08 -0.98
C VAL A 35 -3.20 -11.50 -1.40
N GLU A 36 -3.94 -10.95 -0.45
CA GLU A 36 -5.23 -10.34 -0.71
C GLU A 36 -5.11 -8.90 -1.17
N LEU A 37 -4.02 -8.21 -0.81
CA LEU A 37 -3.82 -6.80 -1.11
C LEU A 37 -2.33 -6.49 -1.23
N ILE A 38 -1.97 -5.73 -2.27
CA ILE A 38 -0.63 -5.16 -2.45
C ILE A 38 -0.72 -3.66 -2.18
N HIS A 39 0.01 -3.17 -1.15
CA HIS A 39 -0.05 -1.77 -0.72
C HIS A 39 0.97 -0.87 -1.44
N SER A 40 2.00 -1.44 -2.03
CA SER A 40 3.22 -0.75 -2.44
C SER A 40 3.32 -0.54 -3.96
N VAL A 41 2.21 -0.15 -4.61
CA VAL A 41 2.22 0.12 -6.05
C VAL A 41 2.43 1.61 -6.29
N ASP A 42 3.61 1.97 -6.78
CA ASP A 42 4.07 3.35 -6.96
C ASP A 42 4.41 3.73 -8.42
N THR A 43 4.34 2.77 -9.33
CA THR A 43 4.64 2.98 -10.74
C THR A 43 3.73 2.18 -11.65
N TYR A 44 3.44 2.73 -12.85
CA TYR A 44 2.70 2.00 -13.87
C TYR A 44 3.38 0.67 -14.27
N ARG A 45 4.72 0.67 -14.38
CA ARG A 45 5.48 -0.54 -14.74
C ARG A 45 5.33 -1.67 -13.73
N LEU A 46 5.18 -1.36 -12.45
CA LEU A 46 4.89 -2.37 -11.42
C LEU A 46 3.46 -2.87 -11.55
N ALA A 47 2.49 -1.96 -11.72
CA ALA A 47 1.09 -2.30 -11.93
C ALA A 47 0.90 -3.17 -13.18
N GLU A 48 1.55 -2.83 -14.29
CA GLU A 48 1.52 -3.61 -15.54
C GLU A 48 2.03 -5.04 -15.33
N GLU A 49 3.14 -5.21 -14.60
CA GLU A 49 3.66 -6.56 -14.27
C GLU A 49 2.67 -7.34 -13.38
N ILE A 50 2.05 -6.69 -12.38
CA ILE A 50 1.00 -7.30 -11.57
C ILE A 50 -0.16 -7.76 -12.46
N ASN A 51 -0.62 -6.91 -13.38
CA ASN A 51 -1.69 -7.23 -14.32
C ASN A 51 -1.35 -8.44 -15.21
N ILE A 52 -0.12 -8.49 -15.75
CA ILE A 52 0.35 -9.60 -16.57
C ILE A 52 0.33 -10.92 -15.78
N GLN A 53 0.83 -10.92 -14.54
CA GLN A 53 0.85 -12.11 -13.71
C GLN A 53 -0.54 -12.50 -13.21
N ALA A 54 -1.41 -11.53 -12.94
CA ALA A 54 -2.82 -11.73 -12.59
C ALA A 54 -3.60 -12.38 -13.74
N LYS A 55 -3.41 -11.89 -14.95
CA LYS A 55 -4.01 -12.48 -16.17
C LYS A 55 -3.61 -13.93 -16.38
N LYS A 56 -2.33 -14.26 -16.19
CA LYS A 56 -1.82 -15.65 -16.30
C LYS A 56 -2.49 -16.61 -15.30
N GLN A 57 -2.88 -16.10 -14.13
CA GLN A 57 -3.50 -16.88 -13.06
C GLN A 57 -5.02 -16.77 -13.05
N ASN A 58 -5.60 -16.00 -13.98
CA ASN A 58 -7.04 -15.71 -14.09
C ASN A 58 -7.62 -15.16 -12.77
N VAL A 59 -6.93 -14.18 -12.17
CA VAL A 59 -7.34 -13.51 -10.93
C VAL A 59 -7.37 -11.99 -11.13
N ILE A 60 -8.14 -11.30 -10.27
CA ILE A 60 -8.10 -9.83 -10.15
C ILE A 60 -7.34 -9.52 -8.86
N VAL A 61 -6.32 -8.68 -8.94
CA VAL A 61 -5.48 -8.31 -7.81
C VAL A 61 -5.89 -6.95 -7.26
N PRO A 62 -6.37 -6.88 -6.00
CA PRO A 62 -6.57 -5.61 -5.32
C PRO A 62 -5.22 -4.96 -4.99
N ILE A 63 -5.13 -3.66 -5.24
CA ILE A 63 -3.94 -2.87 -4.94
C ILE A 63 -4.29 -1.55 -4.25
N LEU A 64 -3.31 -0.98 -3.55
CA LEU A 64 -3.29 0.43 -3.16
C LEU A 64 -2.16 1.14 -3.92
N VAL A 65 -2.39 2.41 -4.25
CA VAL A 65 -1.33 3.26 -4.79
C VAL A 65 -0.56 3.85 -3.62
N GLU A 66 0.76 3.64 -3.60
CA GLU A 66 1.65 4.19 -2.58
C GLU A 66 2.05 5.61 -2.94
N VAL A 67 1.74 6.55 -2.03
CA VAL A 67 1.98 7.98 -2.20
C VAL A 67 3.03 8.45 -1.20
N ASN A 68 4.09 9.09 -1.69
CA ASN A 68 5.10 9.78 -0.89
C ASN A 68 4.60 11.20 -0.55
N ILE A 69 3.74 11.29 0.45
CA ILE A 69 3.04 12.52 0.81
C ILE A 69 3.96 13.59 1.42
N ALA A 70 5.11 13.20 1.91
CA ALA A 70 6.08 14.08 2.56
C ALA A 70 7.22 14.52 1.63
N HIS A 71 7.28 14.02 0.39
CA HIS A 71 8.35 14.28 -0.58
C HIS A 71 9.75 13.92 -0.06
N GLU A 72 9.87 12.85 0.74
CA GLU A 72 11.17 12.36 1.21
C GLU A 72 11.87 11.58 0.09
N GLU A 73 13.03 12.04 -0.37
CA GLU A 73 13.80 11.42 -1.47
C GLU A 73 14.19 9.96 -1.18
N SER A 74 14.34 9.61 0.08
CA SER A 74 14.72 8.24 0.51
C SER A 74 13.56 7.25 0.56
N LYS A 75 12.31 7.69 0.35
CA LYS A 75 11.11 6.85 0.44
C LYS A 75 10.53 6.53 -0.94
N PHE A 76 9.92 5.35 -1.01
CA PHE A 76 9.12 4.93 -2.15
C PHE A 76 7.78 5.69 -2.19
N GLY A 77 7.06 5.54 -3.28
CA GLY A 77 5.77 6.18 -3.50
C GLY A 77 5.82 7.26 -4.58
N ILE A 78 4.72 7.38 -5.30
CA ILE A 78 4.51 8.45 -6.28
C ILE A 78 4.28 9.79 -5.55
N SER A 79 4.60 10.92 -6.17
CA SER A 79 4.22 12.23 -5.64
C SER A 79 2.70 12.40 -5.55
N ALA A 80 2.21 13.25 -4.67
CA ALA A 80 0.77 13.50 -4.56
C ALA A 80 0.22 14.14 -5.85
N GLU A 81 1.02 14.96 -6.52
CA GLU A 81 0.70 15.65 -7.76
C GLU A 81 0.49 14.66 -8.92
N ASP A 82 1.30 13.61 -8.98
CA ASP A 82 1.27 12.62 -10.06
C ASP A 82 0.34 11.44 -9.75
N ALA A 83 -0.12 11.30 -8.50
CA ALA A 83 -0.90 10.16 -8.04
C ALA A 83 -2.20 9.98 -8.84
N ILE A 84 -2.89 11.07 -9.16
CA ILE A 84 -4.13 11.03 -9.93
C ILE A 84 -3.88 10.48 -11.34
N LEU A 85 -2.84 10.95 -12.02
CA LEU A 85 -2.48 10.47 -13.36
C LEU A 85 -2.13 8.98 -13.34
N LEU A 86 -1.36 8.55 -12.32
CA LEU A 86 -1.01 7.14 -12.16
C LEU A 86 -2.26 6.27 -11.92
N VAL A 87 -3.21 6.73 -11.10
CA VAL A 87 -4.49 6.05 -10.87
C VAL A 87 -5.28 5.92 -12.18
N GLU A 88 -5.38 6.99 -12.98
CA GLU A 88 -6.06 6.99 -14.30
C GLU A 88 -5.40 6.03 -15.30
N GLU A 89 -4.08 5.89 -15.26
CA GLU A 89 -3.37 4.92 -16.10
C GLU A 89 -3.59 3.47 -15.65
N ILE A 90 -3.45 3.20 -14.35
CA ILE A 90 -3.61 1.87 -13.76
C ILE A 90 -5.06 1.38 -13.88
N SER A 91 -6.06 2.26 -13.80
CA SER A 91 -7.47 1.91 -13.87
C SER A 91 -7.86 1.18 -15.17
N LYS A 92 -7.07 1.36 -16.23
CA LYS A 92 -7.26 0.71 -17.54
C LYS A 92 -6.79 -0.75 -17.57
N LEU A 93 -6.12 -1.23 -16.52
CA LEU A 93 -5.61 -2.59 -16.43
C LEU A 93 -6.71 -3.54 -15.91
N GLU A 94 -7.10 -4.52 -16.73
CA GLU A 94 -8.29 -5.36 -16.53
C GLU A 94 -8.19 -6.31 -15.32
N ASN A 95 -6.98 -6.75 -14.97
CA ASN A 95 -6.76 -7.73 -13.90
C ASN A 95 -6.25 -7.09 -12.58
N ILE A 96 -6.39 -5.78 -12.46
CA ILE A 96 -6.12 -5.01 -11.22
C ILE A 96 -7.39 -4.30 -10.77
N ARG A 97 -7.52 -4.11 -9.47
CA ARG A 97 -8.55 -3.25 -8.86
C ARG A 97 -7.90 -2.31 -7.87
N ILE A 98 -8.00 -1.00 -8.10
CA ILE A 98 -7.50 0.01 -7.18
C ILE A 98 -8.51 0.14 -6.03
N LYS A 99 -8.07 -0.18 -4.81
CA LYS A 99 -8.91 -0.16 -3.60
C LYS A 99 -8.66 1.05 -2.71
N GLY A 100 -7.68 1.88 -3.03
CA GLY A 100 -7.36 3.05 -2.24
C GLY A 100 -5.91 3.47 -2.32
N LEU A 101 -5.49 4.19 -1.29
CA LEU A 101 -4.14 4.75 -1.17
C LEU A 101 -3.41 4.18 0.05
N MET A 102 -2.08 4.19 -0.02
CA MET A 102 -1.19 3.91 1.10
C MET A 102 -0.16 5.01 1.21
N THR A 103 0.21 5.38 2.43
CA THR A 103 1.34 6.26 2.70
C THR A 103 2.08 5.86 3.96
N ILE A 104 3.38 6.17 4.00
CA ILE A 104 4.23 6.09 5.17
C ILE A 104 4.65 7.51 5.52
N ALA A 105 4.09 8.05 6.60
CA ALA A 105 4.43 9.37 7.10
C ALA A 105 5.88 9.42 7.62
N PRO A 106 6.49 10.60 7.77
CA PRO A 106 7.80 10.75 8.37
C PRO A 106 7.90 10.16 9.78
N TYR A 107 9.10 9.73 10.16
CA TYR A 107 9.35 9.44 11.57
C TYR A 107 9.40 10.74 12.35
N VAL A 108 8.59 10.85 13.39
CA VAL A 108 8.49 12.03 14.25
C VAL A 108 8.45 11.62 15.71
N GLU A 109 8.93 12.46 16.61
CA GLU A 109 8.83 12.22 18.06
C GLU A 109 7.40 12.47 18.57
N ASN A 110 6.74 13.53 18.06
CA ASN A 110 5.37 13.84 18.40
C ASN A 110 4.44 13.36 17.28
N PRO A 111 3.56 12.37 17.50
CA PRO A 111 2.63 11.86 16.48
C PRO A 111 1.76 12.93 15.82
N GLU A 112 1.45 14.01 16.54
CA GLU A 112 0.64 15.13 16.02
C GLU A 112 1.27 15.81 14.81
N ASP A 113 2.60 15.77 14.67
CA ASP A 113 3.31 16.37 13.54
C ASP A 113 2.97 15.67 12.22
N ASN A 114 2.50 14.41 12.28
CA ASN A 114 2.05 13.66 11.10
C ASN A 114 0.60 13.94 10.71
N ARG A 115 -0.19 14.63 11.52
CA ARG A 115 -1.60 14.94 11.24
C ARG A 115 -1.82 15.60 9.88
N LEU A 116 -0.95 16.54 9.53
CA LEU A 116 -1.04 17.25 8.25
C LEU A 116 -0.89 16.29 7.06
N TYR A 117 0.02 15.32 7.14
CA TYR A 117 0.22 14.32 6.07
C TYR A 117 -0.98 13.41 5.94
N PHE A 118 -1.59 12.98 7.06
CA PHE A 118 -2.79 12.15 7.02
C PHE A 118 -4.00 12.91 6.45
N ARG A 119 -4.16 14.20 6.75
CA ARG A 119 -5.17 15.05 6.11
C ARG A 119 -4.97 15.17 4.62
N LYS A 120 -3.74 15.38 4.17
CA LYS A 120 -3.42 15.50 2.74
C LYS A 120 -3.76 14.24 1.97
N ILE A 121 -3.40 13.05 2.47
CA ILE A 121 -3.71 11.80 1.79
C ILE A 121 -5.22 11.50 1.81
N LYS A 122 -5.93 11.87 2.89
CA LYS A 122 -7.38 11.79 2.94
C LYS A 122 -8.04 12.69 1.90
N GLN A 123 -7.57 13.94 1.76
CA GLN A 123 -8.07 14.85 0.74
C GLN A 123 -7.82 14.32 -0.67
N LEU A 124 -6.62 13.81 -0.95
CA LEU A 124 -6.31 13.19 -2.23
C LEU A 124 -7.26 12.02 -2.56
N SER A 125 -7.58 11.18 -1.57
CA SER A 125 -8.55 10.10 -1.73
C SER A 125 -9.95 10.62 -2.10
N VAL A 126 -10.39 11.74 -1.50
CA VAL A 126 -11.67 12.39 -1.84
C VAL A 126 -11.62 12.95 -3.26
N ASP A 127 -10.51 13.60 -3.63
CA ASP A 127 -10.34 14.19 -4.96
C ASP A 127 -10.38 13.12 -6.06
N ILE A 128 -9.73 11.96 -5.82
CA ILE A 128 -9.78 10.81 -6.75
C ILE A 128 -11.20 10.25 -6.82
N THR A 129 -11.89 10.11 -5.68
CA THR A 129 -13.29 9.63 -5.64
C THR A 129 -14.20 10.50 -6.49
N ASN A 130 -14.06 11.82 -6.40
CA ASN A 130 -14.89 12.78 -7.14
C ASN A 130 -14.68 12.73 -8.67
N LYS A 131 -13.57 12.16 -9.13
CA LYS A 131 -13.32 11.97 -10.57
C LYS A 131 -14.13 10.83 -11.19
N ASN A 132 -14.74 9.96 -10.38
CA ASN A 132 -15.55 8.82 -10.84
C ASN A 132 -14.84 7.97 -11.89
N ILE A 133 -13.58 7.62 -11.65
CA ILE A 133 -12.77 6.79 -12.54
C ILE A 133 -13.22 5.33 -12.45
N ASP A 134 -13.50 4.69 -13.57
CA ASP A 134 -13.87 3.29 -13.61
C ASP A 134 -12.78 2.41 -13.00
N ASN A 135 -13.15 1.33 -12.28
CA ASN A 135 -12.23 0.39 -11.64
C ASN A 135 -11.41 0.97 -10.48
N VAL A 136 -11.82 2.14 -9.95
CA VAL A 136 -11.17 2.82 -8.82
C VAL A 136 -12.13 2.95 -7.65
N PHE A 137 -11.73 2.39 -6.49
CA PHE A 137 -12.51 2.38 -5.26
C PHE A 137 -11.65 2.92 -4.12
N MET A 138 -11.94 4.10 -3.61
CA MET A 138 -11.18 4.70 -2.50
C MET A 138 -11.72 4.25 -1.13
N GLU A 139 -11.86 2.92 -0.95
CA GLU A 139 -12.40 2.29 0.26
C GLU A 139 -11.33 2.17 1.36
N ILE A 140 -10.05 2.07 0.97
CA ILE A 140 -8.95 1.81 1.88
C ILE A 140 -7.99 2.98 1.91
N LEU A 141 -7.78 3.53 3.11
CA LEU A 141 -6.68 4.43 3.44
C LEU A 141 -5.75 3.71 4.40
N SER A 142 -4.65 3.14 3.86
CA SER A 142 -3.63 2.48 4.63
C SER A 142 -2.58 3.50 5.07
N MET A 143 -2.70 3.99 6.29
CA MET A 143 -1.81 4.98 6.88
C MET A 143 -1.76 4.83 8.40
N GLY A 144 -0.67 5.26 9.02
CA GLY A 144 -0.43 5.09 10.46
C GLY A 144 0.26 3.77 10.80
N MET A 145 1.27 3.88 11.65
CA MET A 145 2.09 2.78 12.17
C MET A 145 2.10 2.81 13.71
N THR A 146 2.93 2.01 14.35
CA THR A 146 2.99 1.90 15.83
C THR A 146 3.02 3.26 16.55
N GLY A 147 3.76 4.23 16.02
CA GLY A 147 3.97 5.52 16.69
C GLY A 147 2.85 6.55 16.47
N ASP A 148 2.06 6.43 15.41
CA ASP A 148 1.15 7.50 14.95
C ASP A 148 -0.25 7.01 14.50
N TYR A 149 -0.56 5.72 14.69
CA TYR A 149 -1.83 5.15 14.22
C TYR A 149 -3.07 5.82 14.83
N MET A 150 -2.99 6.33 16.05
CA MET A 150 -4.13 7.02 16.69
C MET A 150 -4.50 8.29 15.91
N VAL A 151 -3.50 9.12 15.60
CA VAL A 151 -3.68 10.34 14.80
C VAL A 151 -4.16 9.99 13.39
N ALA A 152 -3.63 8.92 12.80
CA ALA A 152 -4.08 8.45 11.50
C ALA A 152 -5.57 8.04 11.49
N ILE A 153 -6.05 7.35 12.55
CA ILE A 153 -7.47 6.97 12.69
C ILE A 153 -8.34 8.22 12.80
N GLU A 154 -7.96 9.20 13.60
CA GLU A 154 -8.69 10.47 13.72
C GLU A 154 -8.80 11.21 12.38
N GLU A 155 -7.80 11.10 11.52
CA GLU A 155 -7.79 11.70 10.18
C GLU A 155 -8.38 10.76 9.09
N GLY A 156 -9.00 9.64 9.49
CA GLY A 156 -9.79 8.78 8.62
C GLY A 156 -9.06 7.60 8.00
N ALA A 157 -7.98 7.09 8.63
CA ALA A 157 -7.41 5.81 8.26
C ALA A 157 -8.47 4.70 8.38
N THR A 158 -8.55 3.84 7.37
CA THR A 158 -9.38 2.64 7.41
C THR A 158 -8.55 1.39 7.67
N MET A 159 -7.23 1.50 7.57
CA MET A 159 -6.28 0.44 7.85
C MET A 159 -5.00 1.04 8.45
N VAL A 160 -4.56 0.52 9.58
CA VAL A 160 -3.30 0.85 10.24
C VAL A 160 -2.34 -0.35 10.21
N ARG A 161 -1.04 -0.10 10.34
CA ARG A 161 0.00 -1.14 10.24
C ARG A 161 0.85 -1.19 11.51
N VAL A 162 0.33 -1.85 12.54
CA VAL A 162 1.01 -1.96 13.83
C VAL A 162 1.95 -3.17 13.81
N GLY A 163 3.26 -2.93 13.80
CA GLY A 163 4.31 -3.95 13.80
C GLY A 163 5.01 -4.05 15.14
N THR A 164 5.94 -3.13 15.41
CA THR A 164 6.77 -3.14 16.63
C THR A 164 5.95 -3.06 17.92
N GLY A 165 4.79 -2.42 17.89
CA GLY A 165 3.88 -2.38 19.05
C GLY A 165 3.27 -3.73 19.44
N ILE A 166 3.23 -4.69 18.50
CA ILE A 166 2.68 -6.04 18.74
C ILE A 166 3.82 -7.06 18.87
N PHE A 167 4.80 -7.02 17.97
CA PHE A 167 5.83 -8.04 17.83
C PHE A 167 7.18 -7.66 18.45
N GLY A 168 7.31 -6.45 19.01
CA GLY A 168 8.57 -5.92 19.49
C GLY A 168 9.50 -5.46 18.36
N GLU A 169 10.69 -5.00 18.74
CA GLU A 169 11.71 -4.56 17.78
C GLU A 169 12.33 -5.75 17.04
N ARG A 170 12.64 -5.55 15.77
CA ARG A 170 13.35 -6.56 14.99
C ARG A 170 14.82 -6.62 15.43
N ASN A 171 15.23 -7.73 16.02
CA ASN A 171 16.64 -8.03 16.23
C ASN A 171 17.29 -8.39 14.89
N TYR A 172 17.84 -7.40 14.20
CA TYR A 172 18.78 -7.67 13.10
C TYR A 172 20.07 -8.19 13.75
N LYS A 173 20.22 -9.52 13.86
CA LYS A 173 21.56 -10.10 14.05
C LYS A 173 22.35 -9.71 12.82
N GLN A 174 23.38 -8.91 13.00
CA GLN A 174 24.42 -8.71 11.99
C GLN A 174 25.03 -10.09 11.71
N GLU A 175 24.72 -10.66 10.55
CA GLU A 175 25.50 -11.75 9.97
C GLU A 175 26.69 -11.15 9.20
#